data_dd45512c61a97e66941423241d2fc458
#
_entry.id   dd45512c61a97e66941423241d2fc458
#
_cell.length_a   1.000
_cell.length_b   1.000
_cell.length_c   1.000
_cell.angle_alpha   90.00
_cell.angle_beta   90.00
_cell.angle_gamma   90.00
#
_symmetry.space_group_name_H-M   'P 1'
#
loop_
_entity.id
_entity.type
_entity.pdbx_description
1 polymer ?
#
loop_
_entity_poly.entity_id
_entity_poly.type
_entity_poly.pdbx_seq_one_letter_code
_entity_poly.pdbx_strand_id
1 'polypeptide(L)'
;VKMKDNYKVGIIGATGMVGQRFITLLNDHPWYTIEVLAASPRSAGKAYKDAVGAKWAMDEEIPASVADMVVMDATNDVEKIAEKVDFVFCAVDMKKDEIKALEERYAKAECPVVSNNSAHRHTPDVPMIIPEINPQHIEIIPAQRERLGTKRGFIAVKSNCSLQSYLPAMAVVNMKYPIDHALVTTYQAISGAGKTFKTWPEMVDNLIPYIGGEEMKSEVEPNKVLGKIEGKEIVPSTELQIECQTYRVPVSNGHTAAIFFSFKDSANKPSVEEIEKMWAEYKGVPQELNLPHAPKQFIHVYTEKDAPDQPQIKTAREIDGGMAISCGRLRESTQYDYKMVSMSHNTLRGAAGGAVLLAELLTAKGYMD
;
A
#
# COMPACT_ATOMS: atom_id res chain seq x y z
N VAL A 1 3.61 -25.80 -5.71
CA VAL A 1 2.32 -26.02 -5.09
C VAL A 1 1.25 -25.57 -6.10
N LYS A 2 0.19 -26.34 -6.29
CA LYS A 2 -0.90 -25.98 -7.20
C LYS A 2 -1.83 -25.03 -6.45
N MET A 3 -2.00 -23.81 -6.93
CA MET A 3 -2.95 -22.85 -6.36
C MET A 3 -4.36 -23.45 -6.31
N LYS A 4 -5.13 -23.07 -5.28
CA LYS A 4 -6.57 -23.34 -5.23
C LYS A 4 -7.28 -22.57 -6.34
N ASP A 5 -8.40 -23.08 -6.81
CA ASP A 5 -9.23 -22.38 -7.82
C ASP A 5 -9.88 -21.12 -7.22
N ASN A 6 -10.09 -21.08 -5.91
CA ASN A 6 -10.66 -19.95 -5.19
C ASN A 6 -10.23 -19.93 -3.72
N TYR A 7 -9.93 -18.76 -3.19
CA TYR A 7 -9.63 -18.51 -1.78
C TYR A 7 -10.75 -17.70 -1.15
N LYS A 8 -11.22 -18.14 0.01
CA LYS A 8 -12.19 -17.40 0.83
C LYS A 8 -11.48 -16.38 1.68
N VAL A 9 -11.88 -15.12 1.60
CA VAL A 9 -11.22 -14.04 2.33
C VAL A 9 -12.17 -13.31 3.26
N GLY A 10 -11.61 -12.82 4.37
CA GLY A 10 -12.29 -11.92 5.28
C GLY A 10 -11.75 -10.50 5.15
N ILE A 11 -12.62 -9.52 5.38
CA ILE A 11 -12.23 -8.11 5.50
C ILE A 11 -12.48 -7.66 6.92
N ILE A 12 -11.41 -7.37 7.65
CA ILE A 12 -11.43 -6.92 9.04
C ILE A 12 -11.30 -5.41 9.06
N GLY A 13 -12.35 -4.73 9.49
CA GLY A 13 -12.52 -3.28 9.35
C GLY A 13 -13.34 -2.90 8.10
N ALA A 14 -14.34 -3.70 7.76
CA ALA A 14 -15.09 -3.62 6.50
C ALA A 14 -15.91 -2.34 6.33
N THR A 15 -16.24 -1.60 7.40
CA THR A 15 -17.07 -0.39 7.33
C THR A 15 -16.27 0.90 7.14
N GLY A 16 -14.96 0.87 7.33
CA GLY A 16 -14.07 2.00 7.07
C GLY A 16 -13.80 2.19 5.57
N MET A 17 -13.25 3.35 5.19
CA MET A 17 -13.00 3.69 3.77
C MET A 17 -12.10 2.66 3.06
N VAL A 18 -11.03 2.18 3.71
CA VAL A 18 -10.15 1.16 3.14
C VAL A 18 -10.86 -0.18 3.03
N GLY A 19 -11.65 -0.57 4.04
CA GLY A 19 -12.48 -1.78 4.01
C GLY A 19 -13.49 -1.76 2.86
N GLN A 20 -14.14 -0.63 2.63
CA GLN A 20 -15.04 -0.42 1.49
C GLN A 20 -14.29 -0.56 0.15
N ARG A 21 -13.08 -0.03 0.06
CA ARG A 21 -12.24 -0.15 -1.13
C ARG A 21 -11.83 -1.60 -1.38
N PHE A 22 -11.54 -2.39 -0.36
CA PHE A 22 -11.34 -3.83 -0.49
C PHE A 22 -12.56 -4.52 -1.10
N ILE A 23 -13.76 -4.16 -0.64
CA ILE A 23 -15.01 -4.75 -1.16
C ILE A 23 -15.15 -4.49 -2.66
N THR A 24 -14.93 -3.26 -3.12
CA THR A 24 -15.03 -2.93 -4.55
C THR A 24 -13.97 -3.65 -5.38
N LEU A 25 -12.73 -3.75 -4.88
CA LEU A 25 -11.64 -4.42 -5.57
C LEU A 25 -11.79 -5.94 -5.64
N LEU A 26 -12.39 -6.54 -4.62
CA LEU A 26 -12.56 -8.00 -4.52
C LEU A 26 -13.88 -8.48 -5.14
N ASN A 27 -14.76 -7.57 -5.49
CA ASN A 27 -15.94 -7.92 -6.27
C ASN A 27 -15.49 -8.45 -7.65
N ASP A 28 -15.88 -9.66 -7.98
CA ASP A 28 -15.48 -10.34 -9.21
C ASP A 28 -13.96 -10.61 -9.35
N HIS A 29 -13.22 -10.68 -8.24
CA HIS A 29 -11.80 -11.02 -8.25
C HIS A 29 -11.60 -12.48 -8.73
N PRO A 30 -10.63 -12.74 -9.64
CA PRO A 30 -10.48 -14.07 -10.24
C PRO A 30 -10.02 -15.16 -9.25
N TRP A 31 -9.40 -14.79 -8.13
CA TRP A 31 -8.85 -15.74 -7.15
C TRP A 31 -9.53 -15.70 -5.79
N TYR A 32 -10.22 -14.60 -5.44
CA TYR A 32 -10.72 -14.34 -4.09
C TYR A 32 -12.22 -14.15 -4.06
N THR A 33 -12.86 -14.75 -3.07
CA THR A 33 -14.28 -14.51 -2.75
C THR A 33 -14.40 -14.01 -1.32
N ILE A 34 -15.13 -12.91 -1.13
CA ILE A 34 -15.41 -12.38 0.20
C ILE A 34 -16.37 -13.34 0.92
N GLU A 35 -15.90 -13.96 1.99
CA GLU A 35 -16.70 -14.87 2.83
C GLU A 35 -17.13 -14.21 4.14
N VAL A 36 -16.31 -13.30 4.68
CA VAL A 36 -16.55 -12.63 5.96
C VAL A 36 -16.30 -11.14 5.84
N LEU A 37 -17.26 -10.37 6.36
CA LEU A 37 -17.08 -8.95 6.67
C LEU A 37 -17.14 -8.80 8.19
N ALA A 38 -16.12 -8.17 8.78
CA ALA A 38 -16.05 -7.93 10.22
C ALA A 38 -15.73 -6.46 10.51
N ALA A 39 -16.27 -5.96 11.60
CA ALA A 39 -16.10 -4.58 12.04
C ALA A 39 -16.18 -4.49 13.57
N SER A 40 -16.32 -3.26 14.09
CA SER A 40 -16.45 -3.04 15.52
C SER A 40 -17.70 -3.74 16.11
N PRO A 41 -17.74 -4.00 17.44
CA PRO A 41 -18.91 -4.59 18.10
C PRO A 41 -20.24 -3.85 17.81
N ARG A 42 -20.19 -2.53 17.56
CA ARG A 42 -21.38 -1.72 17.23
C ARG A 42 -22.00 -2.08 15.88
N SER A 43 -21.21 -2.59 14.96
CA SER A 43 -21.65 -3.01 13.63
C SER A 43 -21.97 -4.50 13.54
N ALA A 44 -21.45 -5.30 14.46
CA ALA A 44 -21.66 -6.75 14.48
C ALA A 44 -23.15 -7.12 14.62
N GLY A 45 -23.55 -8.18 13.91
CA GLY A 45 -24.93 -8.66 13.87
C GLY A 45 -25.86 -7.94 12.90
N LYS A 46 -25.42 -6.86 12.26
CA LYS A 46 -26.20 -6.12 11.25
C LYS A 46 -25.87 -6.60 9.85
N ALA A 47 -26.80 -6.46 8.90
CA ALA A 47 -26.50 -6.57 7.49
C ALA A 47 -25.47 -5.49 7.10
N TYR A 48 -24.54 -5.81 6.21
CA TYR A 48 -23.46 -4.89 5.86
C TYR A 48 -23.96 -3.52 5.37
N LYS A 49 -24.97 -3.51 4.49
CA LYS A 49 -25.60 -2.28 4.00
C LYS A 49 -26.12 -1.38 5.12
N ASP A 50 -26.64 -1.97 6.20
CA ASP A 50 -27.15 -1.23 7.36
C ASP A 50 -26.01 -0.79 8.29
N ALA A 51 -24.99 -1.63 8.43
CA ALA A 51 -23.81 -1.32 9.24
C ALA A 51 -22.97 -0.18 8.67
N VAL A 52 -22.76 -0.15 7.34
CA VAL A 52 -22.04 0.93 6.67
C VAL A 52 -22.92 2.17 6.47
N GLY A 53 -24.18 1.99 6.11
CA GLY A 53 -25.17 3.06 5.96
C GLY A 53 -24.66 4.26 5.16
N ALA A 54 -24.87 5.46 5.67
CA ALA A 54 -24.44 6.71 5.04
C ALA A 54 -22.91 6.91 4.99
N LYS A 55 -22.12 6.02 5.58
CA LYS A 55 -20.65 6.05 5.51
C LYS A 55 -20.09 5.47 4.22
N TRP A 56 -20.93 4.80 3.40
CA TRP A 56 -20.46 4.31 2.10
C TRP A 56 -19.96 5.48 1.27
N ALA A 57 -18.69 5.43 0.88
CA ALA A 57 -17.97 6.54 0.25
C ALA A 57 -17.38 6.18 -1.11
N MET A 58 -17.73 5.00 -1.65
CA MET A 58 -17.30 4.59 -3.00
C MET A 58 -18.26 5.15 -4.04
N ASP A 59 -17.76 5.32 -5.26
CA ASP A 59 -18.55 5.79 -6.39
C ASP A 59 -19.55 4.71 -6.88
N GLU A 60 -19.16 3.45 -6.74
CA GLU A 60 -19.99 2.29 -7.07
C GLU A 60 -21.01 2.00 -5.96
N GLU A 61 -22.12 1.38 -6.28
CA GLU A 61 -23.06 0.86 -5.30
C GLU A 61 -22.46 -0.30 -4.49
N ILE A 62 -22.99 -0.55 -3.30
CA ILE A 62 -22.61 -1.72 -2.50
C ILE A 62 -22.89 -2.97 -3.32
N PRO A 63 -21.89 -3.84 -3.58
CA PRO A 63 -22.12 -5.07 -4.32
C PRO A 63 -23.20 -5.94 -3.71
N ALA A 64 -24.12 -6.46 -4.53
CA ALA A 64 -25.22 -7.31 -4.07
C ALA A 64 -24.70 -8.56 -3.32
N SER A 65 -23.52 -9.06 -3.68
CA SER A 65 -22.87 -10.21 -3.04
C SER A 65 -22.57 -10.02 -1.56
N VAL A 66 -22.40 -8.77 -1.10
CA VAL A 66 -22.03 -8.44 0.29
C VAL A 66 -23.09 -7.64 1.04
N ALA A 67 -24.06 -7.03 0.34
CA ALA A 67 -25.00 -6.08 0.91
C ALA A 67 -25.76 -6.65 2.13
N ASP A 68 -26.19 -7.90 2.06
CA ASP A 68 -26.97 -8.58 3.11
C ASP A 68 -26.11 -9.49 4.01
N MET A 69 -24.79 -9.53 3.84
CA MET A 69 -23.91 -10.29 4.71
C MET A 69 -23.98 -9.76 6.14
N VAL A 70 -24.13 -10.67 7.11
CA VAL A 70 -24.12 -10.29 8.54
C VAL A 70 -22.68 -9.98 8.95
N VAL A 71 -22.45 -8.77 9.43
CA VAL A 71 -21.14 -8.32 9.92
C VAL A 71 -20.79 -9.05 11.20
N MET A 72 -19.58 -9.64 11.25
CA MET A 72 -19.05 -10.29 12.44
C MET A 72 -18.26 -9.30 13.31
N ASP A 73 -18.02 -9.66 14.56
CA ASP A 73 -17.19 -8.88 15.48
C ASP A 73 -15.70 -9.15 15.20
N ALA A 74 -14.97 -8.11 14.77
CA ALA A 74 -13.57 -8.21 14.39
C ALA A 74 -12.65 -8.67 15.53
N THR A 75 -13.03 -8.41 16.79
CA THR A 75 -12.21 -8.72 17.97
C THR A 75 -12.69 -9.92 18.75
N ASN A 76 -14.00 -10.15 18.82
CA ASN A 76 -14.56 -11.23 19.62
C ASN A 76 -14.77 -12.53 18.83
N ASP A 77 -14.87 -12.46 17.50
CA ASP A 77 -15.11 -13.63 16.65
C ASP A 77 -13.87 -14.12 15.88
N VAL A 78 -12.64 -13.79 16.35
CA VAL A 78 -11.39 -14.09 15.63
C VAL A 78 -11.30 -15.55 15.21
N GLU A 79 -11.49 -16.49 16.14
CA GLU A 79 -11.38 -17.92 15.89
C GLU A 79 -12.48 -18.40 14.92
N LYS A 80 -13.69 -17.92 15.07
CA LYS A 80 -14.82 -18.23 14.16
C LYS A 80 -14.57 -17.71 12.75
N ILE A 81 -13.96 -16.53 12.63
CA ILE A 81 -13.59 -15.95 11.34
C ILE A 81 -12.49 -16.77 10.71
N ALA A 82 -11.44 -17.11 11.48
CA ALA A 82 -10.30 -17.90 11.01
C ALA A 82 -10.72 -19.28 10.46
N GLU A 83 -11.76 -19.90 11.04
CA GLU A 83 -12.32 -21.18 10.56
C GLU A 83 -13.05 -21.05 9.21
N LYS A 84 -13.52 -19.85 8.84
CA LYS A 84 -14.33 -19.62 7.64
C LYS A 84 -13.53 -19.19 6.43
N VAL A 85 -12.33 -18.65 6.62
CA VAL A 85 -11.55 -18.00 5.58
C VAL A 85 -10.16 -18.60 5.40
N ASP A 86 -9.59 -18.42 4.25
CA ASP A 86 -8.20 -18.81 3.98
C ASP A 86 -7.22 -17.75 4.52
N PHE A 87 -7.58 -16.48 4.47
CA PHE A 87 -6.81 -15.37 5.05
C PHE A 87 -7.70 -14.12 5.20
N VAL A 88 -7.18 -13.08 5.84
CA VAL A 88 -7.88 -11.82 6.03
C VAL A 88 -7.08 -10.63 5.54
N PHE A 89 -7.79 -9.62 5.01
CA PHE A 89 -7.30 -8.26 4.90
C PHE A 89 -7.67 -7.49 6.17
N CYS A 90 -6.74 -6.72 6.72
CA CYS A 90 -6.96 -5.96 7.95
C CYS A 90 -6.77 -4.46 7.72
N ALA A 91 -7.82 -3.68 8.05
CA ALA A 91 -7.84 -2.23 7.97
C ALA A 91 -8.72 -1.66 9.09
N VAL A 92 -8.36 -1.93 10.34
CA VAL A 92 -9.08 -1.49 11.54
C VAL A 92 -8.58 -0.12 12.02
N ASP A 93 -9.45 0.61 12.69
CA ASP A 93 -9.13 1.87 13.38
C ASP A 93 -9.17 1.64 14.89
N MET A 94 -8.01 1.38 15.47
CA MET A 94 -7.82 1.07 16.89
C MET A 94 -6.45 1.63 17.33
N LYS A 95 -6.15 1.57 18.62
CA LYS A 95 -4.80 1.88 19.11
C LYS A 95 -3.77 0.90 18.56
N LYS A 96 -2.57 1.40 18.32
CA LYS A 96 -1.49 0.63 17.66
C LYS A 96 -1.20 -0.71 18.34
N ASP A 97 -1.15 -0.74 19.67
CA ASP A 97 -0.88 -1.97 20.42
C ASP A 97 -2.06 -2.95 20.37
N GLU A 98 -3.29 -2.44 20.32
CA GLU A 98 -4.49 -3.26 20.14
C GLU A 98 -4.52 -3.90 18.73
N ILE A 99 -4.11 -3.16 17.71
CA ILE A 99 -3.99 -3.69 16.34
C ILE A 99 -2.92 -4.78 16.29
N LYS A 100 -1.75 -4.55 16.90
CA LYS A 100 -0.69 -5.58 16.97
C LYS A 100 -1.21 -6.88 17.59
N ALA A 101 -1.86 -6.78 18.73
CA ALA A 101 -2.41 -7.94 19.43
C ALA A 101 -3.49 -8.64 18.60
N LEU A 102 -4.37 -7.88 17.94
CA LEU A 102 -5.42 -8.43 17.09
C LEU A 102 -4.85 -9.19 15.88
N GLU A 103 -3.92 -8.59 15.16
CA GLU A 103 -3.30 -9.21 13.97
C GLU A 103 -2.52 -10.46 14.36
N GLU A 104 -1.79 -10.45 15.49
CA GLU A 104 -1.12 -11.65 16.00
C GLU A 104 -2.10 -12.73 16.43
N ARG A 105 -3.26 -12.38 16.97
CA ARG A 105 -4.30 -13.36 17.34
C ARG A 105 -4.86 -14.06 16.10
N TYR A 106 -5.14 -13.33 15.01
CA TYR A 106 -5.51 -13.96 13.73
C TYR A 106 -4.42 -14.88 13.21
N ALA A 107 -3.18 -14.43 13.19
CA ALA A 107 -2.05 -15.26 12.76
C ALA A 107 -1.90 -16.53 13.61
N LYS A 108 -2.03 -16.44 14.95
CA LYS A 108 -1.98 -17.59 15.88
C LYS A 108 -3.17 -18.52 15.72
N ALA A 109 -4.30 -18.04 15.22
CA ALA A 109 -5.43 -18.87 14.79
C ALA A 109 -5.21 -19.51 13.39
N GLU A 110 -3.98 -19.56 12.91
CA GLU A 110 -3.56 -20.09 11.60
C GLU A 110 -4.20 -19.37 10.40
N CYS A 111 -4.61 -18.11 10.60
CA CYS A 111 -5.17 -17.25 9.57
C CYS A 111 -4.15 -16.17 9.16
N PRO A 112 -3.56 -16.25 7.96
CA PRO A 112 -2.68 -15.21 7.46
C PRO A 112 -3.38 -13.85 7.42
N VAL A 113 -2.63 -12.79 7.73
CA VAL A 113 -3.10 -11.41 7.73
C VAL A 113 -2.33 -10.60 6.71
N VAL A 114 -3.04 -10.00 5.76
CA VAL A 114 -2.49 -8.97 4.87
C VAL A 114 -3.01 -7.63 5.36
N SER A 115 -2.13 -6.85 5.98
CA SER A 115 -2.52 -5.64 6.71
C SER A 115 -2.25 -4.35 5.97
N ASN A 116 -3.24 -3.47 5.99
CA ASN A 116 -3.09 -2.07 5.62
C ASN A 116 -2.65 -1.18 6.81
N ASN A 117 -2.71 -1.70 8.02
CA ASN A 117 -2.38 -0.98 9.24
C ASN A 117 -0.86 -0.79 9.42
N SER A 118 -0.49 0.25 10.17
CA SER A 118 0.91 0.58 10.43
C SER A 118 1.52 -0.16 11.63
N ALA A 119 0.72 -0.91 12.38
CA ALA A 119 1.11 -1.46 13.67
C ALA A 119 2.36 -2.35 13.61
N HIS A 120 2.44 -3.23 12.62
CA HIS A 120 3.56 -4.16 12.44
C HIS A 120 4.63 -3.73 11.43
N ARG A 121 4.56 -2.50 10.87
CA ARG A 121 5.53 -2.08 9.84
C ARG A 121 6.98 -2.09 10.32
N HIS A 122 7.22 -1.88 11.60
CA HIS A 122 8.57 -1.91 12.20
C HIS A 122 8.91 -3.21 12.94
N THR A 123 8.02 -4.18 12.96
CA THR A 123 8.30 -5.51 13.55
C THR A 123 9.33 -6.22 12.67
N PRO A 124 10.49 -6.67 13.22
CA PRO A 124 11.63 -7.11 12.41
C PRO A 124 11.36 -8.29 11.48
N ASP A 125 10.48 -9.21 11.88
CA ASP A 125 10.13 -10.39 11.10
C ASP A 125 8.80 -10.27 10.33
N VAL A 126 8.22 -9.08 10.31
CA VAL A 126 7.03 -8.80 9.50
C VAL A 126 7.44 -8.09 8.21
N PRO A 127 7.25 -8.70 7.04
CA PRO A 127 7.61 -8.07 5.79
C PRO A 127 6.68 -6.91 5.46
N MET A 128 7.25 -5.76 5.12
CA MET A 128 6.56 -4.59 4.59
C MET A 128 6.89 -4.48 3.10
N ILE A 129 5.92 -4.78 2.25
CA ILE A 129 6.15 -5.09 0.84
C ILE A 129 5.55 -4.04 -0.09
N ILE A 130 6.35 -3.60 -1.05
CA ILE A 130 5.92 -3.05 -2.33
C ILE A 130 6.21 -4.15 -3.36
N PRO A 131 5.21 -4.86 -3.89
CA PRO A 131 5.42 -6.12 -4.62
C PRO A 131 6.40 -6.04 -5.79
N GLU A 132 6.48 -4.90 -6.46
CA GLU A 132 7.41 -4.67 -7.57
C GLU A 132 8.84 -4.34 -7.10
N ILE A 133 9.05 -3.96 -5.83
CA ILE A 133 10.33 -3.42 -5.35
C ILE A 133 11.09 -4.42 -4.46
N ASN A 134 10.41 -4.96 -3.45
CA ASN A 134 11.05 -5.84 -2.46
C ASN A 134 10.29 -7.16 -2.22
N PRO A 135 9.88 -7.87 -3.28
CA PRO A 135 9.11 -9.11 -3.14
C PRO A 135 9.85 -10.20 -2.36
N GLN A 136 11.18 -10.20 -2.37
CA GLN A 136 12.03 -11.15 -1.65
C GLN A 136 11.87 -11.08 -0.12
N HIS A 137 11.38 -9.97 0.43
CA HIS A 137 11.16 -9.87 1.88
C HIS A 137 10.08 -10.84 2.40
N ILE A 138 9.24 -11.42 1.55
CA ILE A 138 8.31 -12.49 1.96
C ILE A 138 9.03 -13.72 2.49
N GLU A 139 10.29 -13.91 2.12
CA GLU A 139 11.11 -15.04 2.58
C GLU A 139 11.40 -15.02 4.10
N ILE A 140 11.08 -13.92 4.80
CA ILE A 140 11.15 -13.84 6.26
C ILE A 140 10.00 -14.58 6.96
N ILE A 141 8.90 -14.89 6.25
CA ILE A 141 7.69 -15.50 6.83
C ILE A 141 7.97 -16.79 7.62
N PRO A 142 8.84 -17.71 7.20
CA PRO A 142 9.17 -18.88 8.02
C PRO A 142 9.73 -18.52 9.39
N ALA A 143 10.59 -17.51 9.50
CA ALA A 143 11.12 -17.02 10.77
C ALA A 143 10.02 -16.40 11.66
N GLN A 144 9.09 -15.66 11.05
CA GLN A 144 7.94 -15.14 11.77
C GLN A 144 7.04 -16.25 12.29
N ARG A 145 6.74 -17.28 11.48
CA ARG A 145 5.96 -18.46 11.89
C ARG A 145 6.61 -19.18 13.08
N GLU A 146 7.93 -19.31 13.09
CA GLU A 146 8.66 -19.88 14.23
C GLU A 146 8.44 -19.07 15.51
N ARG A 147 8.55 -17.74 15.44
CA ARG A 147 8.30 -16.85 16.58
C ARG A 147 6.85 -16.92 17.08
N LEU A 148 5.89 -16.96 16.16
CA LEU A 148 4.46 -17.01 16.51
C LEU A 148 4.00 -18.41 16.94
N GLY A 149 4.78 -19.45 16.66
CA GLY A 149 4.39 -20.84 16.89
C GLY A 149 3.30 -21.34 15.94
N THR A 150 3.27 -20.81 14.71
CA THR A 150 2.26 -21.14 13.69
C THR A 150 2.84 -22.01 12.58
N LYS A 151 1.98 -22.74 11.90
CA LYS A 151 2.33 -23.51 10.70
C LYS A 151 1.97 -22.74 9.43
N ARG A 152 0.83 -22.07 9.45
CA ARG A 152 0.24 -21.39 8.32
C ARG A 152 0.13 -19.86 8.54
N GLY A 153 -0.27 -19.46 9.74
CA GLY A 153 -0.52 -18.07 10.08
C GLY A 153 0.74 -17.19 10.02
N PHE A 154 0.59 -15.98 9.52
CA PHE A 154 1.61 -14.94 9.50
C PHE A 154 0.96 -13.58 9.29
N ILE A 155 1.74 -12.51 9.39
CA ILE A 155 1.37 -11.12 9.10
C ILE A 155 2.31 -10.60 8.02
N ALA A 156 1.74 -10.03 6.96
CA ALA A 156 2.47 -9.22 5.98
C ALA A 156 1.76 -7.88 5.84
N VAL A 157 2.53 -6.80 5.71
CA VAL A 157 1.97 -5.45 5.67
C VAL A 157 2.39 -4.72 4.41
N LYS A 158 1.55 -3.81 3.93
CA LYS A 158 1.94 -2.83 2.93
C LYS A 158 2.50 -1.57 3.60
N SER A 159 3.32 -0.82 2.86
CA SER A 159 3.91 0.44 3.32
C SER A 159 2.86 1.57 3.47
N ASN A 160 3.29 2.71 4.03
CA ASN A 160 2.48 3.92 4.04
C ASN A 160 2.04 4.35 2.62
N CYS A 161 0.87 4.96 2.51
CA CYS A 161 0.29 5.34 1.22
C CYS A 161 1.08 6.42 0.48
N SER A 162 1.65 7.39 1.19
CA SER A 162 2.44 8.45 0.55
C SER A 162 3.78 7.93 0.01
N LEU A 163 4.36 6.94 0.70
CA LEU A 163 5.57 6.26 0.27
C LEU A 163 5.42 5.65 -1.13
N GLN A 164 4.27 5.09 -1.43
CA GLN A 164 3.95 4.49 -2.74
C GLN A 164 3.97 5.53 -3.86
N SER A 165 3.79 6.82 -3.57
CA SER A 165 3.80 7.87 -4.59
C SER A 165 5.20 8.25 -5.07
N TYR A 166 6.26 7.93 -4.33
CA TYR A 166 7.62 8.36 -4.70
C TYR A 166 8.69 7.28 -4.59
N LEU A 167 8.64 6.40 -3.58
CA LEU A 167 9.71 5.42 -3.37
C LEU A 167 9.88 4.44 -4.54
N PRO A 168 8.82 3.93 -5.19
CA PRO A 168 9.01 3.03 -6.33
C PRO A 168 9.87 3.61 -7.44
N ALA A 169 9.63 4.86 -7.82
CA ALA A 169 10.44 5.52 -8.85
C ALA A 169 11.91 5.68 -8.43
N MET A 170 12.14 6.07 -7.18
CA MET A 170 13.50 6.17 -6.62
C MET A 170 14.16 4.81 -6.50
N ALA A 171 13.45 3.79 -6.03
CA ALA A 171 13.98 2.45 -5.81
C ALA A 171 14.45 1.78 -7.11
N VAL A 172 13.71 1.95 -8.21
CA VAL A 172 14.11 1.43 -9.52
C VAL A 172 15.46 2.01 -9.96
N VAL A 173 15.67 3.29 -9.77
CA VAL A 173 16.96 3.93 -10.08
C VAL A 173 18.04 3.49 -9.10
N ASN A 174 17.71 3.44 -7.81
CA ASN A 174 18.64 3.06 -6.74
C ASN A 174 19.19 1.64 -6.88
N MET A 175 18.48 0.73 -7.55
CA MET A 175 18.95 -0.65 -7.80
C MET A 175 20.24 -0.68 -8.62
N LYS A 176 20.43 0.29 -9.54
CA LYS A 176 21.61 0.37 -10.41
C LYS A 176 22.53 1.53 -10.03
N TYR A 177 21.96 2.66 -9.64
CA TYR A 177 22.67 3.87 -9.29
C TYR A 177 22.28 4.29 -7.87
N PRO A 178 23.09 3.95 -6.85
CA PRO A 178 22.77 4.22 -5.46
C PRO A 178 22.52 5.71 -5.20
N ILE A 179 21.35 6.03 -4.65
CA ILE A 179 20.98 7.37 -4.23
C ILE A 179 21.50 7.57 -2.80
N ASP A 180 22.11 8.71 -2.54
CA ASP A 180 22.64 9.08 -1.24
C ASP A 180 21.57 9.74 -0.35
N HIS A 181 20.96 10.80 -0.85
CA HIS A 181 19.95 11.54 -0.12
C HIS A 181 18.88 12.14 -1.03
N ALA A 182 17.71 12.37 -0.44
CA ALA A 182 16.59 13.01 -1.10
C ALA A 182 15.82 13.94 -0.16
N LEU A 183 15.32 15.01 -0.72
CA LEU A 183 14.33 15.88 -0.10
C LEU A 183 12.98 15.62 -0.78
N VAL A 184 11.99 15.25 0.01
CA VAL A 184 10.67 14.87 -0.47
C VAL A 184 9.60 15.77 0.16
N THR A 185 8.76 16.38 -0.65
CA THR A 185 7.56 17.06 -0.18
C THR A 185 6.35 16.33 -0.73
N THR A 186 5.46 15.86 0.15
CA THR A 186 4.26 15.15 -0.24
C THR A 186 3.02 16.03 -0.14
N TYR A 187 2.18 15.97 -1.17
CA TYR A 187 0.88 16.62 -1.25
C TYR A 187 -0.19 15.54 -1.21
N GLN A 188 -0.83 15.40 -0.04
CA GLN A 188 -1.66 14.24 0.26
C GLN A 188 -3.16 14.55 0.20
N ALA A 189 -3.89 13.74 -0.53
CA ALA A 189 -5.34 13.81 -0.67
C ALA A 189 -6.09 13.58 0.66
N ILE A 190 -7.29 14.15 0.76
CA ILE A 190 -8.12 14.06 1.96
C ILE A 190 -8.60 12.64 2.28
N SER A 191 -8.72 11.78 1.27
CA SER A 191 -9.08 10.37 1.48
C SER A 191 -8.03 9.59 2.28
N GLY A 192 -6.78 10.05 2.33
CA GLY A 192 -5.75 9.53 3.22
C GLY A 192 -6.08 9.68 4.71
N ALA A 193 -6.96 10.62 5.06
CA ALA A 193 -7.52 10.79 6.39
C ALA A 193 -8.89 10.08 6.57
N GLY A 194 -9.31 9.27 5.61
CA GLY A 194 -10.64 8.64 5.61
C GLY A 194 -11.79 9.63 5.42
N LYS A 195 -11.54 10.75 4.74
CA LYS A 195 -12.48 11.87 4.57
C LYS A 195 -12.84 12.10 3.11
N THR A 196 -14.01 12.70 2.92
CA THR A 196 -14.47 13.27 1.64
C THR A 196 -14.72 14.76 1.85
N PHE A 197 -14.88 15.54 0.78
CA PHE A 197 -15.27 16.95 0.92
C PHE A 197 -16.63 17.14 1.61
N LYS A 198 -17.51 16.15 1.53
CA LYS A 198 -18.78 16.15 2.26
C LYS A 198 -18.57 16.05 3.77
N THR A 199 -17.61 15.23 4.21
CA THR A 199 -17.33 15.01 5.65
C THR A 199 -16.24 15.92 6.19
N TRP A 200 -15.54 16.64 5.31
CA TRP A 200 -14.51 17.61 5.67
C TRP A 200 -14.53 18.82 4.73
N PRO A 201 -15.63 19.62 4.77
CA PRO A 201 -15.81 20.75 3.86
C PRO A 201 -14.76 21.86 4.05
N GLU A 202 -14.15 21.97 5.23
CA GLU A 202 -13.10 22.95 5.55
C GLU A 202 -11.80 22.76 4.73
N MET A 203 -11.67 21.61 4.06
CA MET A 203 -10.55 21.38 3.15
C MET A 203 -10.75 21.98 1.77
N VAL A 204 -11.95 22.41 1.41
CA VAL A 204 -12.16 23.12 0.15
C VAL A 204 -11.42 24.45 0.22
N ASP A 205 -10.59 24.73 -0.78
CA ASP A 205 -9.78 25.95 -0.85
C ASP A 205 -8.82 26.14 0.34
N ASN A 206 -8.30 25.03 0.90
CA ASN A 206 -7.42 25.02 2.07
C ASN A 206 -6.24 24.06 1.89
N LEU A 207 -5.14 24.37 2.59
CA LEU A 207 -3.95 23.53 2.65
C LEU A 207 -3.47 23.49 4.10
N ILE A 208 -3.20 22.25 4.60
CA ILE A 208 -2.64 22.06 5.95
C ILE A 208 -1.17 21.66 5.79
N PRO A 209 -0.21 22.44 6.30
CA PRO A 209 1.23 22.25 6.04
C PRO A 209 1.91 21.20 6.94
N TYR A 210 1.14 20.32 7.59
CA TYR A 210 1.65 19.25 8.41
C TYR A 210 0.61 18.16 8.62
N ILE A 211 1.03 16.90 8.46
CA ILE A 211 0.22 15.72 8.77
C ILE A 211 0.91 14.92 9.85
N GLY A 212 0.27 14.77 11.01
CA GLY A 212 0.85 14.13 12.19
C GLY A 212 1.42 12.74 11.91
N GLY A 213 2.71 12.56 12.18
CA GLY A 213 3.42 11.29 12.03
C GLY A 213 3.77 10.88 10.58
N GLU A 214 3.32 11.60 9.55
CA GLU A 214 3.58 11.22 8.15
C GLU A 214 5.03 11.52 7.74
N GLU A 215 5.64 12.58 8.23
CA GLU A 215 7.05 12.91 7.94
C GLU A 215 7.96 11.78 8.43
N MET A 216 7.84 11.38 9.69
CA MET A 216 8.62 10.27 10.25
C MET A 216 8.43 8.96 9.47
N LYS A 217 7.21 8.62 9.05
CA LYS A 217 6.96 7.42 8.23
C LYS A 217 7.70 7.51 6.90
N SER A 218 7.66 8.67 6.25
CA SER A 218 8.35 8.92 4.97
C SER A 218 9.87 8.87 5.08
N GLU A 219 10.43 9.20 6.24
CA GLU A 219 11.87 9.18 6.50
C GLU A 219 12.39 7.79 6.92
N VAL A 220 11.56 6.97 7.57
CA VAL A 220 11.99 5.69 8.20
C VAL A 220 11.54 4.46 7.42
N GLU A 221 10.31 4.40 6.93
CA GLU A 221 9.79 3.21 6.23
C GLU A 221 10.59 2.84 4.97
N PRO A 222 11.09 3.79 4.15
CA PRO A 222 11.95 3.45 3.00
C PRO A 222 13.15 2.59 3.36
N ASN A 223 13.74 2.81 4.52
CA ASN A 223 14.92 2.06 4.97
C ASN A 223 14.61 0.57 5.13
N LYS A 224 13.42 0.23 5.62
CA LYS A 224 13.00 -1.18 5.73
C LYS A 224 12.69 -1.78 4.37
N VAL A 225 12.00 -1.06 3.48
CA VAL A 225 11.71 -1.54 2.11
C VAL A 225 13.00 -1.83 1.35
N LEU A 226 14.01 -0.98 1.50
CA LEU A 226 15.34 -1.12 0.88
C LEU A 226 16.32 -1.97 1.70
N GLY A 227 15.87 -2.51 2.82
CA GLY A 227 16.65 -3.36 3.71
C GLY A 227 16.89 -4.77 3.17
N LYS A 228 17.51 -5.60 3.99
CA LYS A 228 17.87 -6.98 3.66
C LYS A 228 17.46 -7.93 4.79
N ILE A 229 17.15 -9.16 4.44
CA ILE A 229 16.97 -10.22 5.42
C ILE A 229 18.36 -10.65 5.92
N GLU A 230 18.57 -10.55 7.22
CA GLU A 230 19.76 -11.05 7.92
C GLU A 230 19.31 -11.95 9.08
N GLY A 231 19.58 -13.24 8.99
CA GLY A 231 19.09 -14.22 9.96
C GLY A 231 17.56 -14.27 9.99
N LYS A 232 16.96 -13.88 11.11
CA LYS A 232 15.50 -13.92 11.32
C LYS A 232 14.84 -12.53 11.30
N GLU A 233 15.52 -11.53 10.76
CA GLU A 233 15.07 -10.14 10.78
C GLU A 233 15.27 -9.47 9.42
N ILE A 234 14.44 -8.48 9.11
CA ILE A 234 14.68 -7.54 8.04
C ILE A 234 15.45 -6.36 8.65
N VAL A 235 16.72 -6.23 8.29
CA VAL A 235 17.58 -5.14 8.75
C VAL A 235 17.40 -3.95 7.81
N PRO A 236 16.96 -2.78 8.32
CA PRO A 236 16.79 -1.60 7.51
C PRO A 236 18.09 -1.14 6.84
N SER A 237 18.01 -0.66 5.61
CA SER A 237 19.11 0.02 4.95
C SER A 237 19.37 1.38 5.60
N THR A 238 20.64 1.77 5.65
CA THR A 238 21.05 3.12 6.08
C THR A 238 21.63 3.95 4.93
N GLU A 239 21.50 3.45 3.71
CA GLU A 239 22.20 4.01 2.56
C GLU A 239 21.52 5.23 1.96
N LEU A 240 20.18 5.22 1.87
CA LEU A 240 19.39 6.33 1.37
C LEU A 240 18.84 7.13 2.54
N GLN A 241 19.17 8.41 2.59
CA GLN A 241 18.63 9.35 3.60
C GLN A 241 17.53 10.19 2.96
N ILE A 242 16.38 10.25 3.61
CA ILE A 242 15.24 11.05 3.17
C ILE A 242 14.86 12.04 4.26
N GLU A 243 14.74 13.32 3.89
CA GLU A 243 14.04 14.33 4.67
C GLU A 243 12.68 14.61 4.00
N CYS A 244 11.63 14.76 4.80
CA CYS A 244 10.27 14.89 4.26
C CYS A 244 9.49 16.02 4.93
N GLN A 245 8.74 16.74 4.10
CA GLN A 245 7.64 17.61 4.55
C GLN A 245 6.33 17.11 3.98
N THR A 246 5.26 17.19 4.76
CA THR A 246 3.96 16.65 4.38
C THR A 246 2.87 17.73 4.43
N TYR A 247 2.07 17.76 3.39
CA TYR A 247 0.96 18.70 3.22
C TYR A 247 -0.34 17.94 2.93
N ARG A 248 -1.42 18.32 3.63
CA ARG A 248 -2.77 17.93 3.22
C ARG A 248 -3.30 18.97 2.24
N VAL A 249 -3.74 18.51 1.08
CA VAL A 249 -4.20 19.36 -0.02
C VAL A 249 -5.67 19.09 -0.38
N PRO A 250 -6.38 20.05 -1.00
CA PRO A 250 -7.79 19.90 -1.32
C PRO A 250 -8.00 19.03 -2.58
N VAL A 251 -7.55 17.80 -2.49
CA VAL A 251 -7.66 16.76 -3.54
C VAL A 251 -8.40 15.58 -2.95
N SER A 252 -9.37 15.03 -3.66
CA SER A 252 -10.16 13.89 -3.20
C SER A 252 -9.32 12.62 -3.06
N ASN A 253 -8.61 12.23 -4.11
CA ASN A 253 -7.75 11.07 -4.19
C ASN A 253 -6.49 11.37 -4.99
N GLY A 254 -5.40 10.68 -4.65
CA GLY A 254 -4.10 10.79 -5.27
C GLY A 254 -3.10 11.59 -4.43
N HIS A 255 -1.94 11.01 -4.21
CA HIS A 255 -0.81 11.69 -3.55
C HIS A 255 0.24 12.05 -4.59
N THR A 256 0.75 13.26 -4.51
CA THR A 256 1.86 13.74 -5.35
C THR A 256 3.06 14.03 -4.46
N ALA A 257 4.26 13.76 -4.95
CA ALA A 257 5.51 14.11 -4.31
C ALA A 257 6.37 14.97 -5.22
N ALA A 258 6.93 16.04 -4.67
CA ALA A 258 8.04 16.79 -5.26
C ALA A 258 9.33 16.26 -4.65
N ILE A 259 10.31 15.88 -5.48
CA ILE A 259 11.50 15.15 -5.07
C ILE A 259 12.73 15.85 -5.62
N PHE A 260 13.71 16.06 -4.75
CA PHE A 260 15.10 16.41 -5.11
C PHE A 260 16.00 15.29 -4.59
N PHE A 261 16.95 14.83 -5.40
CA PHE A 261 17.84 13.74 -4.97
C PHE A 261 19.22 13.81 -5.59
N SER A 262 20.18 13.22 -4.88
CA SER A 262 21.57 13.10 -5.33
C SER A 262 22.07 11.67 -5.18
N PHE A 263 22.92 11.25 -6.11
CA PHE A 263 23.57 9.96 -6.09
C PHE A 263 24.80 9.93 -5.19
N LYS A 264 25.18 8.75 -4.73
CA LYS A 264 26.45 8.54 -4.02
C LYS A 264 27.65 8.86 -4.92
N ASP A 265 27.54 8.53 -6.19
CA ASP A 265 28.53 8.87 -7.22
C ASP A 265 27.92 9.84 -8.25
N SER A 266 27.84 11.11 -7.87
CA SER A 266 27.29 12.16 -8.73
C SER A 266 28.12 12.40 -10.00
N ALA A 267 29.41 12.04 -9.98
CA ALA A 267 30.28 12.18 -11.14
C ALA A 267 29.92 11.19 -12.28
N ASN A 268 29.41 10.01 -11.91
CA ASN A 268 28.98 8.96 -12.83
C ASN A 268 27.46 8.73 -12.79
N LYS A 269 26.69 9.75 -12.46
CA LYS A 269 25.23 9.66 -12.42
C LYS A 269 24.63 9.31 -13.78
N PRO A 270 23.50 8.58 -13.85
CA PRO A 270 22.81 8.32 -15.11
C PRO A 270 22.24 9.61 -15.71
N SER A 271 22.11 9.67 -17.04
CA SER A 271 21.44 10.79 -17.70
C SER A 271 19.93 10.77 -17.42
N VAL A 272 19.25 11.90 -17.72
CA VAL A 272 17.78 11.99 -17.64
C VAL A 272 17.14 10.91 -18.52
N GLU A 273 17.60 10.75 -19.74
CA GLU A 273 17.09 9.75 -20.70
C GLU A 273 17.30 8.32 -20.21
N GLU A 274 18.42 8.04 -19.56
CA GLU A 274 18.68 6.72 -18.98
C GLU A 274 17.72 6.42 -17.82
N ILE A 275 17.46 7.38 -16.94
CA ILE A 275 16.49 7.22 -15.85
C ILE A 275 15.08 7.02 -16.39
N GLU A 276 14.65 7.85 -17.35
CA GLU A 276 13.33 7.73 -18.00
C GLU A 276 13.16 6.37 -18.67
N LYS A 277 14.19 5.86 -19.33
CA LYS A 277 14.22 4.52 -19.92
C LYS A 277 14.11 3.42 -18.86
N MET A 278 14.87 3.54 -17.76
CA MET A 278 14.78 2.58 -16.65
C MET A 278 13.37 2.48 -16.10
N TRP A 279 12.68 3.61 -15.92
CA TRP A 279 11.29 3.61 -15.46
C TRP A 279 10.32 3.00 -16.48
N ALA A 280 10.45 3.39 -17.75
CA ALA A 280 9.57 2.92 -18.81
C ALA A 280 9.67 1.41 -19.08
N GLU A 281 10.86 0.84 -18.91
CA GLU A 281 11.14 -0.57 -19.18
C GLU A 281 11.04 -1.47 -17.94
N TYR A 282 10.90 -0.90 -16.74
CA TYR A 282 10.91 -1.68 -15.50
C TYR A 282 9.71 -2.63 -15.41
N LYS A 283 10.00 -3.87 -15.12
CA LYS A 283 9.04 -4.91 -14.78
C LYS A 283 9.46 -5.57 -13.48
N GLY A 284 8.55 -5.59 -12.52
CA GLY A 284 8.72 -6.32 -11.28
C GLY A 284 8.10 -7.71 -11.34
N VAL A 285 8.24 -8.47 -10.26
CA VAL A 285 7.67 -9.82 -10.14
C VAL A 285 6.15 -9.84 -10.41
N PRO A 286 5.34 -8.86 -9.98
CA PRO A 286 3.91 -8.84 -10.31
C PRO A 286 3.62 -8.83 -11.81
N GLN A 287 4.40 -8.08 -12.61
CA GLN A 287 4.25 -8.03 -14.06
C GLN A 287 4.71 -9.35 -14.71
N GLU A 288 5.80 -9.92 -14.23
CA GLU A 288 6.32 -11.21 -14.71
C GLU A 288 5.34 -12.36 -14.46
N LEU A 289 4.66 -12.34 -13.31
CA LEU A 289 3.65 -13.34 -12.92
C LEU A 289 2.25 -13.04 -13.46
N ASN A 290 2.05 -11.90 -14.13
CA ASN A 290 0.75 -11.43 -14.59
C ASN A 290 -0.31 -11.46 -13.47
N LEU A 291 0.03 -10.92 -12.29
CA LEU A 291 -0.89 -10.87 -11.17
C LEU A 291 -2.13 -10.03 -11.52
N PRO A 292 -3.34 -10.40 -11.06
CA PRO A 292 -4.59 -9.77 -11.48
C PRO A 292 -4.64 -8.24 -11.32
N HIS A 293 -4.08 -7.69 -10.24
CA HIS A 293 -4.04 -6.24 -9.99
C HIS A 293 -2.70 -5.59 -10.34
N ALA A 294 -1.77 -6.32 -10.94
CA ALA A 294 -0.52 -5.73 -11.41
C ALA A 294 -0.80 -4.77 -12.58
N PRO A 295 -0.34 -3.51 -12.53
CA PRO A 295 -0.41 -2.64 -13.69
C PRO A 295 0.42 -3.23 -14.82
N LYS A 296 -0.03 -3.07 -16.05
CA LYS A 296 0.70 -3.54 -17.23
C LYS A 296 2.04 -2.85 -17.36
N GLN A 297 2.07 -1.55 -17.11
CA GLN A 297 3.26 -0.74 -16.98
C GLN A 297 3.29 -0.13 -15.57
N PHE A 298 4.33 -0.48 -14.81
CA PHE A 298 4.42 -0.05 -13.40
C PHE A 298 4.60 1.45 -13.27
N ILE A 299 5.55 2.03 -14.05
CA ILE A 299 5.85 3.46 -14.00
C ILE A 299 5.58 4.08 -15.38
N HIS A 300 4.64 5.01 -15.43
CA HIS A 300 4.37 5.83 -16.59
C HIS A 300 5.23 7.09 -16.55
N VAL A 301 5.93 7.38 -17.65
CA VAL A 301 6.90 8.46 -17.73
C VAL A 301 6.39 9.56 -18.64
N TYR A 302 6.41 10.79 -18.14
CA TYR A 302 6.09 12.02 -18.87
C TYR A 302 7.41 12.69 -19.21
N THR A 303 7.84 12.58 -20.47
CA THR A 303 9.17 13.05 -20.92
C THR A 303 9.19 14.55 -21.25
N GLU A 304 8.05 15.13 -21.60
CA GLU A 304 7.93 16.57 -21.82
C GLU A 304 8.11 17.34 -20.51
N LYS A 305 9.04 18.31 -20.45
CA LYS A 305 9.41 18.95 -19.17
C LYS A 305 8.49 20.10 -18.78
N ASP A 306 7.99 20.85 -19.75
CA ASP A 306 7.26 22.10 -19.55
C ASP A 306 5.82 22.06 -20.08
N ALA A 307 5.43 20.97 -20.70
CA ALA A 307 4.10 20.81 -21.25
C ALA A 307 3.02 20.76 -20.14
N PRO A 308 1.81 21.26 -20.42
CA PRO A 308 0.70 21.22 -19.46
C PRO A 308 0.18 19.82 -19.17
N ASP A 309 0.59 18.82 -19.93
CA ASP A 309 0.22 17.40 -19.83
C ASP A 309 1.16 16.58 -18.92
N GLN A 310 1.86 17.22 -18.01
CA GLN A 310 2.56 16.56 -16.89
C GLN A 310 1.57 15.76 -16.02
N PRO A 311 2.02 14.80 -15.21
CA PRO A 311 1.10 13.95 -14.45
C PRO A 311 0.16 14.77 -13.56
N GLN A 312 -1.07 14.90 -14.02
CA GLN A 312 -2.13 15.57 -13.29
C GLN A 312 -2.94 14.55 -12.51
N ILE A 313 -3.21 14.83 -11.24
CA ILE A 313 -3.92 13.91 -10.36
C ILE A 313 -5.23 13.38 -10.96
N LYS A 314 -6.02 14.25 -11.59
CA LYS A 314 -7.32 13.88 -12.16
C LYS A 314 -7.26 12.77 -13.21
N THR A 315 -6.21 12.72 -13.99
CA THR A 315 -6.06 11.79 -15.11
C THR A 315 -5.07 10.68 -14.81
N ALA A 316 -3.93 11.01 -14.20
CA ALA A 316 -2.87 10.05 -13.97
C ALA A 316 -3.18 9.06 -12.82
N ARG A 317 -3.97 9.46 -11.82
CA ARG A 317 -4.32 8.56 -10.69
C ARG A 317 -5.15 7.33 -11.09
N GLU A 318 -5.83 7.39 -12.23
CA GLU A 318 -6.73 6.30 -12.68
C GLU A 318 -6.03 5.28 -13.62
N ILE A 319 -4.78 5.53 -14.01
CA ILE A 319 -4.04 4.67 -14.94
C ILE A 319 -3.90 3.25 -14.36
N ASP A 320 -4.22 2.25 -15.19
CA ASP A 320 -4.23 0.82 -14.81
C ASP A 320 -5.03 0.56 -13.52
N GLY A 321 -6.23 1.11 -13.44
CA GLY A 321 -7.10 0.94 -12.26
C GLY A 321 -6.54 1.58 -10.99
N GLY A 322 -5.73 2.62 -11.12
CA GLY A 322 -5.08 3.30 -10.00
C GLY A 322 -3.87 2.57 -9.42
N MET A 323 -3.35 1.57 -10.13
CA MET A 323 -2.20 0.78 -9.66
C MET A 323 -0.85 1.21 -10.23
N ALA A 324 -0.84 2.05 -11.27
CA ALA A 324 0.39 2.60 -11.83
C ALA A 324 0.94 3.79 -11.03
N ILE A 325 2.24 3.99 -11.14
CA ILE A 325 2.95 5.19 -10.69
C ILE A 325 3.15 6.09 -11.91
N SER A 326 3.03 7.40 -11.74
CA SER A 326 3.28 8.38 -12.81
C SER A 326 4.40 9.32 -12.41
N CYS A 327 5.44 9.42 -13.24
CA CYS A 327 6.61 10.26 -13.02
C CYS A 327 6.74 11.30 -14.15
N GLY A 328 7.15 12.49 -13.79
CA GLY A 328 7.40 13.55 -14.76
C GLY A 328 8.32 14.62 -14.22
N ARG A 329 8.53 15.62 -15.03
CA ARG A 329 9.37 16.75 -14.64
C ARG A 329 10.78 16.37 -14.19
N LEU A 330 11.37 15.26 -14.63
CA LEU A 330 12.75 14.88 -14.32
C LEU A 330 13.71 15.81 -15.06
N ARG A 331 14.54 16.51 -14.32
CA ARG A 331 15.48 17.49 -14.83
C ARG A 331 16.61 17.77 -13.85
N GLU A 332 17.70 18.31 -14.31
CA GLU A 332 18.83 18.71 -13.46
C GLU A 332 18.44 19.75 -12.40
N SER A 333 19.11 19.69 -11.29
CA SER A 333 18.99 20.63 -10.18
C SER A 333 20.34 21.32 -9.94
N THR A 334 20.30 22.52 -9.39
CA THR A 334 21.51 23.28 -9.04
C THR A 334 22.05 22.94 -7.65
N GLN A 335 21.22 22.34 -6.79
CA GLN A 335 21.58 21.99 -5.39
C GLN A 335 21.66 20.47 -5.19
N TYR A 336 20.97 19.72 -6.03
CA TYR A 336 20.94 18.25 -6.06
C TYR A 336 21.34 17.81 -7.47
N ASP A 337 21.45 16.50 -7.69
CA ASP A 337 21.68 16.01 -9.04
C ASP A 337 20.46 16.19 -9.92
N TYR A 338 19.28 15.79 -9.40
CA TYR A 338 18.01 15.86 -10.11
C TYR A 338 16.84 16.31 -9.23
N LYS A 339 15.79 16.75 -9.90
CA LYS A 339 14.46 17.02 -9.32
C LYS A 339 13.37 16.48 -10.23
N MET A 340 12.28 16.03 -9.63
CA MET A 340 11.17 15.38 -10.33
C MET A 340 9.85 15.49 -9.57
N VAL A 341 8.79 15.04 -10.22
CA VAL A 341 7.47 14.83 -9.60
C VAL A 341 7.06 13.37 -9.80
N SER A 342 6.48 12.77 -8.78
CA SER A 342 5.90 11.43 -8.86
C SER A 342 4.56 11.40 -8.15
N MET A 343 3.66 10.53 -8.59
CA MET A 343 2.33 10.40 -8.00
C MET A 343 1.75 9.01 -8.11
N SER A 344 0.83 8.69 -7.22
CA SER A 344 0.01 7.48 -7.28
C SER A 344 -1.36 7.69 -6.63
N HIS A 345 -2.30 6.77 -6.88
CA HIS A 345 -3.58 6.74 -6.19
C HIS A 345 -3.41 6.20 -4.77
N ASN A 346 -3.73 7.01 -3.77
CA ASN A 346 -3.45 6.69 -2.37
C ASN A 346 -4.36 5.60 -1.77
N THR A 347 -5.59 5.43 -2.25
CA THR A 347 -6.50 4.39 -1.74
C THR A 347 -6.47 3.09 -2.55
N LEU A 348 -5.93 3.14 -3.75
CA LEU A 348 -5.69 1.98 -4.62
C LEU A 348 -4.23 1.52 -4.47
N ARG A 349 -3.29 1.97 -5.31
CA ARG A 349 -1.85 1.60 -5.13
C ARG A 349 -1.39 1.78 -3.68
N GLY A 350 -1.71 2.89 -3.07
CA GLY A 350 -1.23 3.27 -1.74
C GLY A 350 -1.91 2.56 -0.57
N ALA A 351 -3.06 1.90 -0.77
CA ALA A 351 -3.81 1.26 0.30
C ALA A 351 -4.37 -0.10 -0.12
N ALA A 352 -5.68 -0.21 -0.32
CA ALA A 352 -6.33 -1.49 -0.56
C ALA A 352 -5.81 -2.21 -1.80
N GLY A 353 -5.58 -1.51 -2.92
CA GLY A 353 -5.03 -2.12 -4.13
C GLY A 353 -3.63 -2.68 -3.93
N GLY A 354 -2.76 -1.96 -3.22
CA GLY A 354 -1.43 -2.44 -2.85
C GLY A 354 -1.47 -3.67 -1.95
N ALA A 355 -2.41 -3.73 -1.01
CA ALA A 355 -2.61 -4.90 -0.15
C ALA A 355 -3.17 -6.11 -0.92
N VAL A 356 -4.09 -5.88 -1.86
CA VAL A 356 -4.59 -6.96 -2.75
C VAL A 356 -3.45 -7.50 -3.60
N LEU A 357 -2.64 -6.65 -4.21
CA LEU A 357 -1.48 -7.08 -5.00
C LEU A 357 -0.46 -7.85 -4.15
N LEU A 358 -0.25 -7.46 -2.90
CA LEU A 358 0.58 -8.20 -1.95
C LEU A 358 -0.01 -9.60 -1.66
N ALA A 359 -1.32 -9.70 -1.46
CA ALA A 359 -1.99 -10.99 -1.28
C ALA A 359 -1.86 -11.88 -2.52
N GLU A 360 -2.00 -11.32 -3.71
CA GLU A 360 -1.79 -12.03 -4.98
C GLU A 360 -0.37 -12.57 -5.10
N LEU A 361 0.65 -11.77 -4.73
CA LEU A 361 2.04 -12.20 -4.69
C LEU A 361 2.24 -13.37 -3.72
N LEU A 362 1.71 -13.26 -2.50
CA LEU A 362 1.80 -14.30 -1.48
C LEU A 362 1.10 -15.59 -1.92
N THR A 363 -0.06 -15.47 -2.58
CA THR A 363 -0.80 -16.59 -3.15
C THR A 363 0.00 -17.28 -4.25
N ALA A 364 0.50 -16.51 -5.22
CA ALA A 364 1.28 -17.03 -6.34
C ALA A 364 2.59 -17.71 -5.88
N LYS A 365 3.15 -17.29 -4.73
CA LYS A 365 4.34 -17.88 -4.13
C LYS A 365 4.04 -19.03 -3.14
N GLY A 366 2.76 -19.42 -2.97
CA GLY A 366 2.34 -20.57 -2.18
C GLY A 366 2.30 -20.33 -0.65
N TYR A 367 2.30 -19.08 -0.20
CA TYR A 367 2.23 -18.77 1.24
C TYR A 367 0.81 -18.86 1.82
N MET A 368 -0.21 -18.83 0.97
CA MET A 368 -1.63 -18.87 1.39
C MET A 368 -2.23 -20.28 1.42
N ASP A 369 -1.47 -21.31 1.05
CA ASP A 369 -1.90 -22.71 1.04
C ASP A 369 -1.75 -23.39 2.40
#